data_38ec023cada5fd9f9eef808aaa7181a0
#
_entry.id   38ec023cada5fd9f9eef808aaa7181a0
#
_cell.length_a   1.000
_cell.length_b   1.000
_cell.length_c   1.000
_cell.angle_alpha   90.00
_cell.angle_beta   90.00
_cell.angle_gamma   90.00
#
_symmetry.space_group_name_H-M   'P 1'
#
loop_
_entity.id
_entity.type
_entity.pdbx_description
1 polymer ?
#
loop_
_entity_poly.entity_id
_entity_poly.type
_entity_poly.pdbx_seq_one_letter_code
_entity_poly.pdbx_strand_id
1 'polypeptide(L)'
;MNSQQCHGPGVGRRELLRTGLVGFSGLTLPGLFQARAETAPESDDEQTAVILVWLRGGCSHLDTWDPKPGATDAYRSPYQPISTNVPGTQLTELMPKMAAISDKYNILRSIAHDAGGHPSGSLRVLSGDPDRGDKPKPI
;
A
#
# COMPACT_ATOMS: atom_id res chain seq x y z
N MET A 1 -21.75 52.05 -31.41
CA MET A 1 -20.71 51.04 -31.01
C MET A 1 -21.41 49.98 -30.18
N ASN A 2 -21.73 48.85 -30.79
CA ASN A 2 -22.51 47.75 -30.17
C ASN A 2 -21.50 46.73 -29.58
N SER A 3 -21.44 46.63 -28.26
CA SER A 3 -20.69 45.59 -27.55
C SER A 3 -21.54 44.31 -27.51
N GLN A 4 -21.23 43.37 -28.40
CA GLN A 4 -21.77 42.02 -28.33
C GLN A 4 -21.01 41.26 -27.19
N GLN A 5 -21.70 41.06 -26.06
CA GLN A 5 -21.27 40.13 -25.03
C GLN A 5 -21.49 38.70 -25.52
N CYS A 6 -20.38 37.98 -25.80
CA CYS A 6 -20.43 36.55 -26.02
C CYS A 6 -20.76 35.85 -24.72
N HIS A 7 -22.03 35.42 -24.56
CA HIS A 7 -22.41 34.47 -23.53
C HIS A 7 -22.04 33.07 -24.04
N GLY A 8 -20.93 32.55 -23.56
CA GLY A 8 -20.65 31.12 -23.68
C GLY A 8 -21.69 30.31 -22.93
N PRO A 9 -21.99 29.05 -23.31
CA PRO A 9 -22.95 28.21 -22.63
C PRO A 9 -22.44 27.96 -21.21
N GLY A 10 -23.03 28.66 -20.23
CA GLY A 10 -22.71 28.48 -18.81
C GLY A 10 -23.18 27.11 -18.34
N VAL A 11 -22.24 26.23 -18.02
CA VAL A 11 -22.53 24.95 -17.38
C VAL A 11 -23.17 25.24 -16.04
N GLY A 12 -24.45 24.89 -15.88
CA GLY A 12 -25.19 25.11 -14.64
C GLY A 12 -24.58 24.30 -13.48
N ARG A 13 -24.56 24.87 -12.26
CA ARG A 13 -24.06 24.19 -11.04
C ARG A 13 -24.61 22.77 -10.88
N ARG A 14 -25.86 22.55 -11.28
CA ARG A 14 -26.54 21.25 -11.24
C ARG A 14 -25.97 20.25 -12.25
N GLU A 15 -25.59 20.72 -13.43
CA GLU A 15 -24.91 19.88 -14.45
C GLU A 15 -23.49 19.56 -14.07
N LEU A 16 -22.75 20.52 -13.51
CA LEU A 16 -21.41 20.28 -12.97
C LEU A 16 -21.43 19.21 -11.86
N LEU A 17 -22.39 19.30 -10.95
CA LEU A 17 -22.53 18.30 -9.88
C LEU A 17 -22.98 16.93 -10.41
N ARG A 18 -23.85 16.88 -11.42
CA ARG A 18 -24.24 15.60 -12.06
C ARG A 18 -23.08 14.98 -12.81
N THR A 19 -22.35 15.75 -13.59
CA THR A 19 -21.18 15.27 -14.34
C THR A 19 -20.05 14.84 -13.40
N GLY A 20 -19.84 15.58 -12.30
CA GLY A 20 -18.90 15.22 -11.24
C GLY A 20 -19.28 13.92 -10.53
N LEU A 21 -20.56 13.73 -10.19
CA LEU A 21 -21.03 12.51 -9.52
C LEU A 21 -20.96 11.28 -10.43
N VAL A 22 -21.29 11.41 -11.71
CA VAL A 22 -21.17 10.34 -12.71
C VAL A 22 -19.68 10.01 -12.99
N GLY A 23 -18.81 11.03 -13.06
CA GLY A 23 -17.38 10.85 -13.18
C GLY A 23 -16.76 10.12 -11.96
N PHE A 24 -17.24 10.44 -10.75
CA PHE A 24 -16.76 9.79 -9.52
C PHE A 24 -17.23 8.34 -9.39
N SER A 25 -18.43 8.00 -9.87
CA SER A 25 -18.94 6.61 -9.84
C SER A 25 -18.20 5.68 -10.79
N GLY A 26 -17.57 6.22 -11.86
CA GLY A 26 -16.69 5.46 -12.77
C GLY A 26 -15.28 5.19 -12.22
N LEU A 27 -14.86 5.92 -11.18
CA LEU A 27 -13.54 5.77 -10.53
C LEU A 27 -13.55 4.82 -9.31
N THR A 28 -14.56 3.98 -9.19
CA THR A 28 -14.58 2.94 -8.15
C THR A 28 -13.54 1.86 -8.46
N LEU A 29 -12.97 1.24 -7.43
CA LEU A 29 -12.03 0.11 -7.62
C LEU A 29 -12.56 -0.95 -8.61
N PRO A 30 -13.83 -1.39 -8.54
CA PRO A 30 -14.40 -2.28 -9.54
C PRO A 30 -14.36 -1.72 -10.96
N GLY A 31 -14.69 -0.43 -11.15
CA GLY A 31 -14.63 0.23 -12.45
C GLY A 31 -13.20 0.33 -13.00
N LEU A 32 -12.21 0.56 -12.12
CA LEU A 32 -10.80 0.55 -12.50
C LEU A 32 -10.33 -0.85 -12.92
N PHE A 33 -10.74 -1.89 -12.21
CA PHE A 33 -10.42 -3.28 -12.55
C PHE A 33 -11.10 -3.69 -13.85
N GLN A 34 -12.35 -3.28 -14.07
CA GLN A 34 -13.06 -3.53 -15.31
C GLN A 34 -12.39 -2.82 -16.49
N ALA A 35 -12.05 -1.54 -16.37
CA ALA A 35 -11.34 -0.80 -17.41
C ALA A 35 -9.95 -1.41 -17.72
N ARG A 36 -9.25 -1.93 -16.70
CA ARG A 36 -7.99 -2.66 -16.90
C ARG A 36 -8.20 -3.99 -17.62
N ALA A 37 -9.27 -4.73 -17.30
CA ALA A 37 -9.61 -5.98 -17.99
C ALA A 37 -9.98 -5.75 -19.45
N GLU A 38 -10.67 -4.64 -19.77
CA GLU A 38 -11.06 -4.26 -21.13
C GLU A 38 -9.89 -3.73 -21.98
N THR A 39 -8.88 -3.14 -21.33
CA THR A 39 -7.67 -2.61 -22.00
C THR A 39 -6.48 -3.58 -21.97
N ALA A 40 -6.63 -4.72 -21.29
CA ALA A 40 -5.60 -5.75 -21.32
C ALA A 40 -5.38 -6.23 -22.75
N PRO A 41 -4.16 -6.17 -23.29
CA PRO A 41 -3.88 -6.75 -24.60
C PRO A 41 -4.20 -8.25 -24.55
N GLU A 42 -4.80 -8.75 -25.62
CA GLU A 42 -5.14 -10.18 -25.80
C GLU A 42 -3.88 -11.11 -25.86
N SER A 43 -2.71 -10.59 -25.48
CA SER A 43 -1.49 -11.39 -25.42
C SER A 43 -1.42 -12.15 -24.10
N ASP A 44 -1.37 -13.46 -24.17
CA ASP A 44 -1.15 -14.42 -23.08
C ASP A 44 0.12 -14.16 -22.23
N ASP A 45 0.93 -13.15 -22.55
CA ASP A 45 2.25 -12.91 -21.97
C ASP A 45 2.29 -11.97 -20.74
N GLU A 46 1.17 -11.34 -20.35
CA GLU A 46 1.16 -10.42 -19.20
C GLU A 46 0.16 -10.81 -18.11
N GLN A 47 0.06 -12.07 -17.77
CA GLN A 47 -0.69 -12.48 -16.57
C GLN A 47 0.10 -12.08 -15.31
N THR A 48 -0.33 -11.01 -14.65
CA THR A 48 0.25 -10.61 -13.37
C THR A 48 -0.20 -11.56 -12.27
N ALA A 49 0.74 -12.31 -11.71
CA ALA A 49 0.51 -13.15 -10.55
C ALA A 49 0.93 -12.41 -9.27
N VAL A 50 0.12 -12.52 -8.21
CA VAL A 50 0.44 -11.99 -6.89
C VAL A 50 0.71 -13.15 -5.94
N ILE A 51 1.89 -13.16 -5.33
CA ILE A 51 2.27 -14.14 -4.31
C ILE A 51 2.32 -13.41 -2.97
N LEU A 52 1.39 -13.75 -2.06
CA LEU A 52 1.41 -13.23 -0.69
C LEU A 52 2.18 -14.19 0.21
N VAL A 53 3.33 -13.74 0.72
CA VAL A 53 4.10 -14.48 1.74
C VAL A 53 3.76 -13.90 3.10
N TRP A 54 2.91 -14.60 3.85
CA TRP A 54 2.47 -14.17 5.18
C TRP A 54 3.34 -14.80 6.27
N LEU A 55 4.20 -13.98 6.89
CA LEU A 55 5.05 -14.38 8.01
C LEU A 55 4.36 -14.11 9.35
N ARG A 56 3.58 -15.06 9.79
CA ARG A 56 2.81 -14.92 11.04
C ARG A 56 3.68 -15.12 12.28
N GLY A 57 4.05 -14.01 12.93
CA GLY A 57 4.61 -14.02 14.29
C GLY A 57 5.99 -14.66 14.47
N GLY A 58 6.71 -14.96 13.40
CA GLY A 58 7.99 -15.67 13.48
C GLY A 58 9.22 -14.85 13.10
N CYS A 59 9.04 -13.69 12.49
CA CYS A 59 10.12 -12.84 12.04
C CYS A 59 10.04 -11.49 12.75
N SER A 60 11.03 -11.18 13.59
CA SER A 60 11.14 -9.87 14.22
C SER A 60 11.52 -8.83 13.16
N HIS A 61 10.77 -7.72 13.08
CA HIS A 61 11.12 -6.61 12.17
C HIS A 61 12.45 -5.97 12.54
N LEU A 62 12.80 -5.92 13.83
CA LEU A 62 14.08 -5.41 14.32
C LEU A 62 15.26 -6.28 13.85
N ASP A 63 15.05 -7.59 13.79
CA ASP A 63 16.09 -8.54 13.41
C ASP A 63 16.24 -8.72 11.90
N THR A 64 15.41 -8.03 11.12
CA THR A 64 15.37 -8.18 9.66
C THR A 64 15.42 -6.84 8.93
N TRP A 65 14.26 -6.22 8.70
CA TRP A 65 14.14 -5.05 7.82
C TRP A 65 14.27 -3.70 8.51
N ASP A 66 14.24 -3.64 9.86
CA ASP A 66 14.24 -2.38 10.62
C ASP A 66 15.17 -2.41 11.84
N PRO A 67 16.48 -2.48 11.66
CA PRO A 67 17.45 -2.66 12.75
C PRO A 67 17.51 -1.51 13.77
N LYS A 68 17.02 -0.33 13.43
CA LYS A 68 17.01 0.88 14.27
C LYS A 68 18.34 1.20 14.95
N PRO A 69 19.46 1.38 14.21
CA PRO A 69 20.80 1.53 14.79
C PRO A 69 20.94 2.76 15.68
N GLY A 70 20.11 3.79 15.47
CA GLY A 70 20.10 5.01 16.30
C GLY A 70 19.23 4.93 17.56
N ALA A 71 18.55 3.80 17.80
CA ALA A 71 17.73 3.62 18.99
C ALA A 71 18.58 3.17 20.21
N THR A 72 18.02 3.28 21.41
CA THR A 72 18.65 2.73 22.63
C THR A 72 18.70 1.21 22.55
N ASP A 73 19.58 0.60 23.34
CA ASP A 73 19.83 -0.86 23.34
C ASP A 73 18.56 -1.70 23.54
N ALA A 74 17.56 -1.18 24.26
CA ALA A 74 16.28 -1.86 24.47
C ALA A 74 15.39 -1.92 23.22
N TYR A 75 15.65 -1.10 22.21
CA TYR A 75 14.78 -0.93 21.03
C TYR A 75 15.50 -1.09 19.70
N ARG A 76 16.79 -1.42 19.70
CA ARG A 76 17.54 -1.71 18.49
C ARG A 76 17.75 -3.21 18.30
N SER A 77 18.05 -3.61 17.07
CA SER A 77 18.45 -5.00 16.79
C SER A 77 19.75 -5.36 17.52
N PRO A 78 19.90 -6.58 18.04
CA PRO A 78 21.18 -7.12 18.51
C PRO A 78 22.14 -7.43 17.33
N TYR A 79 21.63 -7.54 16.11
CA TYR A 79 22.41 -7.80 14.91
C TYR A 79 22.94 -6.51 14.29
N GLN A 80 24.08 -6.62 13.61
CA GLN A 80 24.72 -5.46 12.99
C GLN A 80 23.92 -4.97 11.78
N PRO A 81 23.73 -3.64 11.65
CA PRO A 81 23.14 -3.08 10.45
C PRO A 81 24.12 -3.15 9.28
N ILE A 82 23.67 -3.60 8.12
CA ILE A 82 24.41 -3.58 6.86
C ILE A 82 23.77 -2.58 5.90
N SER A 83 24.61 -1.93 5.09
CA SER A 83 24.14 -1.06 4.02
C SER A 83 23.49 -1.86 2.90
N THR A 84 22.49 -1.26 2.26
CA THR A 84 21.86 -1.82 1.07
C THR A 84 22.39 -1.13 -0.20
N ASN A 85 21.95 -1.59 -1.37
CA ASN A 85 22.23 -0.89 -2.63
C ASN A 85 21.41 0.41 -2.80
N VAL A 86 20.51 0.72 -1.86
CA VAL A 86 19.77 1.99 -1.81
C VAL A 86 20.36 2.87 -0.71
N PRO A 87 20.92 4.04 -1.04
CA PRO A 87 21.53 4.94 -0.06
C PRO A 87 20.57 5.31 1.07
N GLY A 88 21.07 5.27 2.33
CA GLY A 88 20.28 5.61 3.51
C GLY A 88 19.39 4.48 4.03
N THR A 89 19.29 3.36 3.33
CA THR A 89 18.53 2.18 3.77
C THR A 89 19.49 1.13 4.34
N GLN A 90 19.17 0.64 5.54
CA GLN A 90 19.93 -0.41 6.21
C GLN A 90 19.01 -1.58 6.58
N LEU A 91 19.53 -2.78 6.48
CA LEU A 91 18.95 -4.04 6.96
C LEU A 91 19.88 -4.66 7.99
N THR A 92 19.48 -5.76 8.62
CA THR A 92 20.39 -6.52 9.48
C THR A 92 21.30 -7.44 8.66
N GLU A 93 22.42 -7.83 9.26
CA GLU A 93 23.36 -8.80 8.68
C GLU A 93 22.76 -10.17 8.36
N LEU A 94 21.58 -10.46 8.90
CA LEU A 94 20.82 -11.68 8.60
C LEU A 94 20.20 -11.66 7.19
N MET A 95 20.14 -10.48 6.54
CA MET A 95 19.42 -10.27 5.28
C MET A 95 20.32 -9.80 4.13
N PRO A 96 21.52 -10.39 3.91
CA PRO A 96 22.47 -9.87 2.93
C PRO A 96 21.95 -9.94 1.49
N LYS A 97 21.20 -10.99 1.14
CA LYS A 97 20.61 -11.13 -0.20
C LYS A 97 19.53 -10.09 -0.45
N MET A 98 18.72 -9.77 0.56
CA MET A 98 17.71 -8.73 0.48
C MET A 98 18.35 -7.35 0.39
N ALA A 99 19.41 -7.10 1.15
CA ALA A 99 20.17 -5.86 1.07
C ALA A 99 20.72 -5.59 -0.34
N ALA A 100 21.18 -6.62 -1.03
CA ALA A 100 21.72 -6.50 -2.38
C ALA A 100 20.70 -6.14 -3.46
N ILE A 101 19.40 -6.39 -3.22
CA ILE A 101 18.29 -6.14 -4.16
C ILE A 101 17.28 -5.14 -3.63
N SER A 102 17.64 -4.27 -2.68
CA SER A 102 16.73 -3.32 -2.06
C SER A 102 16.09 -2.33 -3.04
N ASP A 103 16.70 -2.12 -4.19
CA ASP A 103 16.16 -1.33 -5.29
C ASP A 103 14.97 -2.00 -6.01
N LYS A 104 14.68 -3.27 -5.73
CA LYS A 104 13.61 -4.05 -6.38
C LYS A 104 12.32 -4.16 -5.55
N TYR A 105 12.30 -3.67 -4.31
CA TYR A 105 11.14 -3.77 -3.44
C TYR A 105 11.00 -2.53 -2.54
N ASN A 106 9.82 -2.37 -1.96
CA ASN A 106 9.53 -1.30 -1.00
C ASN A 106 9.41 -1.86 0.42
N ILE A 107 9.87 -1.09 1.41
CA ILE A 107 9.72 -1.41 2.83
C ILE A 107 8.80 -0.39 3.47
N LEU A 108 7.67 -0.84 4.01
CA LEU A 108 6.73 -0.02 4.77
C LEU A 108 6.98 -0.24 6.27
N ARG A 109 7.72 0.67 6.92
CA ARG A 109 8.08 0.59 8.35
C ARG A 109 7.09 1.32 9.27
N SER A 110 6.19 2.11 8.70
CA SER A 110 5.24 2.96 9.45
C SER A 110 3.91 2.29 9.77
N ILE A 111 3.76 0.99 9.52
CA ILE A 111 2.53 0.27 9.84
C ILE A 111 2.41 0.13 11.35
N ALA A 112 1.32 0.66 11.90
CA ALA A 112 1.00 0.55 13.32
C ALA A 112 -0.47 0.18 13.50
N HIS A 113 -0.77 -0.60 14.53
CA HIS A 113 -2.13 -0.96 14.91
C HIS A 113 -2.21 -1.19 16.43
N ASP A 114 -3.41 -1.17 16.97
CA ASP A 114 -3.71 -1.32 18.38
C ASP A 114 -4.13 -2.75 18.80
N ALA A 115 -4.07 -3.71 17.88
CA ALA A 115 -4.41 -5.10 18.14
C ALA A 115 -3.24 -5.82 18.85
N GLY A 116 -3.43 -6.22 20.10
CA GLY A 116 -2.36 -6.77 20.96
C GLY A 116 -2.08 -8.27 20.78
N GLY A 117 -2.90 -9.00 20.02
CA GLY A 117 -2.78 -10.46 19.84
C GLY A 117 -2.46 -10.88 18.41
N HIS A 118 -1.86 -12.08 18.24
CA HIS A 118 -1.56 -12.60 16.90
C HIS A 118 -2.78 -12.73 15.99
N PRO A 119 -3.94 -13.28 16.42
CA PRO A 119 -5.12 -13.38 15.58
C PRO A 119 -5.69 -12.01 15.18
N SER A 120 -5.87 -11.13 16.17
CA SER A 120 -6.42 -9.79 15.95
C SER A 120 -5.48 -8.91 15.13
N GLY A 121 -4.17 -8.96 15.36
CA GLY A 121 -3.18 -8.24 14.59
C GLY A 121 -3.11 -8.72 13.14
N SER A 122 -3.13 -10.03 12.91
CA SER A 122 -3.16 -10.61 11.56
C SER A 122 -4.42 -10.19 10.80
N LEU A 123 -5.58 -10.27 11.47
CA LEU A 123 -6.86 -9.85 10.88
C LEU A 123 -6.84 -8.36 10.52
N ARG A 124 -6.34 -7.51 11.42
CA ARG A 124 -6.22 -6.08 11.20
C ARG A 124 -5.37 -5.74 9.97
N VAL A 125 -4.21 -6.36 9.85
CA VAL A 125 -3.29 -6.07 8.74
C VAL A 125 -3.80 -6.62 7.41
N LEU A 126 -4.45 -7.81 7.42
CA LEU A 126 -4.94 -8.43 6.19
C LEU A 126 -6.26 -7.85 5.68
N SER A 127 -7.18 -7.47 6.58
CA SER A 127 -8.51 -6.99 6.19
C SER A 127 -8.65 -5.47 6.23
N GLY A 128 -7.79 -4.77 6.99
CA GLY A 128 -7.97 -3.34 7.28
C GLY A 128 -9.16 -3.05 8.22
N ASP A 129 -9.81 -4.08 8.76
CA ASP A 129 -10.98 -3.92 9.62
C ASP A 129 -10.61 -3.26 10.96
N PRO A 130 -11.21 -2.12 11.33
CA PRO A 130 -11.00 -1.45 12.61
C PRO A 130 -11.63 -2.18 13.80
N ASP A 131 -12.48 -3.18 13.56
CA ASP A 131 -13.13 -3.93 14.62
C ASP A 131 -12.10 -4.78 15.40
N ARG A 132 -12.11 -4.62 16.72
CA ARG A 132 -11.12 -5.24 17.62
C ARG A 132 -11.46 -6.69 18.01
N GLY A 133 -12.46 -7.27 17.38
CA GLY A 133 -12.85 -8.65 17.65
C GLY A 133 -11.84 -9.67 17.17
N ASP A 134 -11.62 -10.73 17.97
CA ASP A 134 -10.79 -11.87 17.60
C ASP A 134 -11.44 -12.78 16.54
N LYS A 135 -12.65 -12.46 16.13
CA LYS A 135 -13.41 -13.23 15.15
C LYS A 135 -13.48 -12.48 13.83
N PRO A 136 -13.07 -13.12 12.73
CA PRO A 136 -13.26 -12.53 11.41
C PRO A 136 -14.76 -12.36 11.15
N LYS A 137 -15.15 -11.14 10.73
CA LYS A 137 -16.47 -10.96 10.14
C LYS A 137 -16.44 -11.56 8.74
N PRO A 138 -17.46 -12.34 8.36
CA PRO A 138 -17.58 -12.77 6.97
C PRO A 138 -17.69 -11.54 6.06
N ILE A 139 -16.91 -11.55 4.99
CA ILE A 139 -16.93 -10.55 3.91
C ILE A 139 -18.21 -10.77 3.09
#